data_15bcf90797b0cecb5cd9dc03bd87fd9d
#
_entry.id   15bcf90797b0cecb5cd9dc03bd87fd9d
#
_cell.length_a   1.000
_cell.length_b   1.000
_cell.length_c   1.000
_cell.angle_alpha   90.00
_cell.angle_beta   90.00
_cell.angle_gamma   90.00
#
_symmetry.space_group_name_H-M   'P 1'
#
loop_
_entity.id
_entity.type
_entity.pdbx_description
1 polymer ?
#
loop_
_entity_poly.entity_id
_entity_poly.type
_entity_poly.pdbx_seq_one_letter_code
_entity_poly.pdbx_strand_id
1 'polypeptide(L)'
;MKLTSIPVQNEEIYYHKVENEGLLIHGQKGKVRTVNFVGDFIWNLIDGQKSVAQIIELVKLEFTYQVDTIKSDVIHYLQELSDRSLIYLREE
;
A
#
# COMPACT_ATOMS: atom_id res chain seq x y z
N MET A 1 -0.91 10.48 9.41
CA MET A 1 -0.09 9.24 9.33
C MET A 1 1.31 9.54 9.82
N LYS A 2 1.83 8.66 10.65
CA LYS A 2 3.19 8.77 11.20
C LYS A 2 4.05 7.67 10.61
N LEU A 3 5.37 7.85 10.67
CA LEU A 3 6.29 6.80 10.23
C LEU A 3 6.16 5.54 11.10
N THR A 4 5.67 5.68 12.33
CA THR A 4 5.42 4.56 13.23
C THR A 4 4.05 3.91 13.06
N SER A 5 3.17 4.50 12.26
CA SER A 5 1.86 3.92 11.99
C SER A 5 2.02 2.58 11.29
N ILE A 6 1.13 1.63 11.60
CA ILE A 6 1.16 0.31 11.00
C ILE A 6 -0.06 0.15 10.10
N PRO A 7 0.13 0.13 8.76
CA PRO A 7 -0.99 -0.06 7.84
C PRO A 7 -1.55 -1.47 7.94
N VAL A 8 -2.86 -1.58 7.88
CA VAL A 8 -3.58 -2.86 7.91
C VAL A 8 -4.57 -2.86 6.75
N GLN A 9 -4.58 -3.93 5.98
CA GLN A 9 -5.52 -4.06 4.86
C GLN A 9 -6.95 -4.15 5.40
N ASN A 10 -7.87 -3.46 4.72
CA ASN A 10 -9.28 -3.61 5.01
C ASN A 10 -9.71 -5.00 4.56
N GLU A 11 -10.25 -5.79 5.47
CA GLU A 11 -10.62 -7.19 5.18
C GLU A 11 -11.78 -7.32 4.20
N GLU A 12 -12.50 -6.25 3.90
CA GLU A 12 -13.53 -6.24 2.87
C GLU A 12 -12.96 -6.07 1.47
N ILE A 13 -11.66 -5.84 1.36
CA ILE A 13 -10.99 -5.62 0.08
C ILE A 13 -10.35 -6.92 -0.39
N TYR A 14 -10.64 -7.27 -1.64
CA TYR A 14 -10.02 -8.42 -2.30
C TYR A 14 -9.01 -7.90 -3.31
N TYR A 15 -7.86 -8.55 -3.36
CA TYR A 15 -6.83 -8.22 -4.34
C TYR A 15 -6.81 -9.29 -5.40
N HIS A 16 -7.03 -8.89 -6.63
CA HIS A 16 -7.01 -9.80 -7.78
C HIS A 16 -5.95 -9.36 -8.76
N LYS A 17 -5.02 -10.25 -9.07
CA LYS A 17 -3.90 -9.92 -9.96
C LYS A 17 -4.07 -10.67 -11.28
N VAL A 18 -4.02 -9.90 -12.38
CA VAL A 18 -4.08 -10.44 -13.74
C VAL A 18 -2.84 -9.95 -14.47
N GLU A 19 -1.95 -10.89 -14.81
CA GLU A 19 -0.67 -10.59 -15.43
C GLU A 19 0.15 -9.63 -14.57
N ASN A 20 0.42 -8.41 -15.03
CA ASN A 20 1.23 -7.43 -14.31
C ASN A 20 0.38 -6.37 -13.62
N GLU A 21 -0.93 -6.48 -13.68
CA GLU A 21 -1.83 -5.51 -13.08
C GLU A 21 -2.65 -6.13 -11.96
N GLY A 22 -2.89 -5.35 -10.92
CA GLY A 22 -3.74 -5.76 -9.83
C GLY A 22 -5.01 -4.94 -9.78
N LEU A 23 -6.04 -5.51 -9.18
CA LEU A 23 -7.31 -4.84 -8.93
C LEU A 23 -7.63 -4.96 -7.46
N LEU A 24 -7.89 -3.83 -6.81
CA LEU A 24 -8.46 -3.81 -5.47
C LEU A 24 -9.97 -3.73 -5.64
N ILE A 25 -10.67 -4.70 -5.08
CA ILE A 25 -12.12 -4.85 -5.25
C ILE A 25 -12.78 -4.84 -3.87
N HIS A 26 -13.73 -3.92 -3.68
CA HIS A 26 -14.53 -3.92 -2.47
C HIS A 26 -15.68 -4.92 -2.65
N GLY A 27 -15.92 -5.76 -1.65
CA GLY A 27 -16.91 -6.82 -1.76
C GLY A 27 -18.31 -6.35 -2.12
N GLN A 28 -18.69 -5.13 -1.69
CA GLN A 28 -20.00 -4.58 -1.98
C GLN A 28 -19.99 -3.54 -3.09
N LYS A 29 -18.91 -2.76 -3.18
CA LYS A 29 -18.84 -1.63 -4.11
C LYS A 29 -18.23 -1.96 -5.46
N GLY A 30 -17.62 -3.14 -5.59
CA GLY A 30 -16.98 -3.57 -6.82
C GLY A 30 -15.58 -3.00 -6.98
N LYS A 31 -15.14 -2.80 -8.22
CA LYS A 31 -13.80 -2.33 -8.51
C LYS A 31 -13.56 -0.95 -7.91
N VAL A 32 -12.48 -0.82 -7.15
CA VAL A 32 -12.13 0.44 -6.49
C VAL A 32 -10.91 1.07 -7.15
N ARG A 33 -9.90 0.27 -7.49
CA ARG A 33 -8.64 0.82 -7.96
C ARG A 33 -7.83 -0.21 -8.72
N THR A 34 -7.16 0.22 -9.80
CA THR A 34 -6.12 -0.56 -10.44
C THR A 34 -4.80 -0.31 -9.71
N VAL A 35 -3.95 -1.33 -9.69
CA VAL A 35 -2.67 -1.29 -8.96
C VAL A 35 -1.56 -1.67 -9.93
N ASN A 36 -0.59 -0.77 -10.08
CA ASN A 36 0.55 -1.05 -10.95
C ASN A 36 1.60 -1.88 -10.21
N PHE A 37 2.74 -2.10 -10.87
CA PHE A 37 3.81 -2.94 -10.34
C PHE A 37 4.31 -2.49 -8.96
N VAL A 38 4.54 -1.19 -8.78
CA VAL A 38 5.02 -0.65 -7.51
C VAL A 38 3.93 -0.75 -6.44
N GLY A 39 2.69 -0.44 -6.81
CA GLY A 39 1.55 -0.57 -5.90
C GLY A 39 1.32 -2.00 -5.45
N ASP A 40 1.52 -2.96 -6.35
CA ASP A 40 1.44 -4.38 -6.02
C ASP A 40 2.47 -4.74 -4.93
N PHE A 41 3.70 -4.27 -5.11
CA PHE A 41 4.75 -4.53 -4.14
C PHE A 41 4.39 -3.95 -2.78
N ILE A 42 3.94 -2.70 -2.76
CA ILE A 42 3.54 -2.04 -1.51
C ILE A 42 2.35 -2.75 -0.86
N TRP A 43 1.32 -3.09 -1.65
CA TRP A 43 0.14 -3.75 -1.12
C TRP A 43 0.51 -5.05 -0.40
N ASN A 44 1.42 -5.83 -0.99
CA ASN A 44 1.83 -7.10 -0.40
C ASN A 44 2.67 -6.92 0.87
N LEU A 45 3.22 -5.73 1.11
CA LEU A 45 3.94 -5.44 2.35
C LEU A 45 2.99 -5.00 3.48
N ILE A 46 1.74 -4.67 3.17
CA ILE A 46 0.77 -4.24 4.18
C ILE A 46 0.19 -5.49 4.84
N ASP A 47 0.88 -5.98 5.84
CA ASP A 47 0.54 -7.22 6.53
C ASP A 47 0.05 -7.02 7.97
N GLY A 48 -0.11 -5.76 8.38
CA GLY A 48 -0.54 -5.46 9.75
C GLY A 48 0.57 -5.54 10.77
N GLN A 49 1.82 -5.76 10.33
CA GLN A 49 2.98 -5.88 11.21
C GLN A 49 4.03 -4.82 10.95
N LYS A 50 4.17 -4.39 9.70
CA LYS A 50 5.21 -3.44 9.30
C LYS A 50 4.72 -2.01 9.46
N SER A 51 5.60 -1.14 9.98
CA SER A 51 5.33 0.29 10.04
C SER A 51 5.53 0.94 8.68
N VAL A 52 5.02 2.17 8.54
CA VAL A 52 5.25 2.98 7.34
C VAL A 52 6.75 3.09 7.06
N ALA A 53 7.55 3.34 8.10
CA ALA A 53 9.01 3.46 7.95
C ALA A 53 9.63 2.17 7.40
N GLN A 54 9.20 1.03 7.90
CA GLN A 54 9.71 -0.26 7.43
C GLN A 54 9.32 -0.51 5.97
N ILE A 55 8.10 -0.17 5.60
CA ILE A 55 7.65 -0.31 4.21
C ILE A 55 8.49 0.56 3.29
N ILE A 56 8.76 1.83 3.69
CA ILE A 56 9.59 2.73 2.91
C ILE A 56 10.98 2.12 2.67
N GLU A 57 11.59 1.57 3.72
CA GLU A 57 12.92 0.98 3.58
C GLU A 57 12.92 -0.22 2.65
N LEU A 58 11.90 -1.07 2.72
CA LEU A 58 11.80 -2.23 1.83
C LEU A 58 11.58 -1.82 0.38
N VAL A 59 10.79 -0.76 0.15
CA VAL A 59 10.60 -0.25 -1.21
C VAL A 59 11.90 0.32 -1.76
N LYS A 60 12.68 1.02 -0.92
CA LYS A 60 13.99 1.53 -1.33
C LYS A 60 14.95 0.43 -1.73
N LEU A 61 14.90 -0.70 -1.05
CA LEU A 61 15.77 -1.83 -1.37
C LEU A 61 15.38 -2.48 -2.70
N GLU A 62 14.09 -2.49 -3.02
CA GLU A 62 13.59 -3.11 -4.24
C GLU A 62 13.71 -2.19 -5.46
N PHE A 63 13.44 -0.90 -5.29
CA PHE A 63 13.41 0.07 -6.38
C PHE A 63 14.48 1.13 -6.13
N THR A 64 15.69 0.87 -6.61
CA THR A 64 16.83 1.72 -6.28
C THR A 64 17.01 2.93 -7.19
N TYR A 65 16.25 3.03 -8.26
CA TYR A 65 16.48 4.05 -9.30
C TYR A 65 15.87 5.42 -9.00
N GLN A 66 15.02 5.54 -7.99
CA GLN A 66 14.38 6.82 -7.63
C GLN A 66 14.41 7.03 -6.12
N VAL A 67 15.59 6.87 -5.53
CA VAL A 67 15.74 6.90 -4.06
C VAL A 67 15.22 8.20 -3.45
N ASP A 68 15.46 9.33 -4.13
CA ASP A 68 15.11 10.64 -3.57
C ASP A 68 13.61 10.88 -3.43
N THR A 69 12.78 10.20 -4.25
CA THR A 69 11.34 10.41 -4.23
C THR A 69 10.56 9.27 -3.59
N ILE A 70 11.22 8.13 -3.35
CA ILE A 70 10.51 6.94 -2.87
C ILE A 70 9.76 7.19 -1.56
N LYS A 71 10.40 7.88 -0.62
CA LYS A 71 9.76 8.14 0.67
C LYS A 71 8.44 8.89 0.50
N SER A 72 8.45 9.99 -0.24
CA SER A 72 7.23 10.77 -0.45
C SER A 72 6.22 10.01 -1.29
N ASP A 73 6.67 9.23 -2.28
CA ASP A 73 5.77 8.46 -3.12
C ASP A 73 5.05 7.38 -2.31
N VAL A 74 5.76 6.68 -1.43
CA VAL A 74 5.15 5.66 -0.57
C VAL A 74 4.14 6.28 0.39
N ILE A 75 4.52 7.41 1.01
CA ILE A 75 3.63 8.11 1.95
C ILE A 75 2.37 8.56 1.22
N HIS A 76 2.49 9.17 0.03
CA HIS A 76 1.34 9.58 -0.77
C HIS A 76 0.44 8.40 -1.11
N TYR A 77 1.04 7.29 -1.52
CA TYR A 77 0.27 6.11 -1.90
C TYR A 77 -0.50 5.53 -0.72
N LEU A 78 0.17 5.37 0.43
CA LEU A 78 -0.47 4.86 1.64
C LEU A 78 -1.57 5.81 2.12
N GLN A 79 -1.34 7.13 2.02
CA GLN A 79 -2.36 8.10 2.41
C GLN A 79 -3.58 7.99 1.50
N GLU A 80 -3.37 7.82 0.21
CA GLU A 80 -4.48 7.65 -0.73
C GLU A 80 -5.27 6.38 -0.42
N LEU A 81 -4.58 5.28 -0.13
CA LEU A 81 -5.27 4.04 0.24
C LEU A 81 -6.09 4.24 1.51
N SER A 82 -5.52 4.95 2.49
CA SER A 82 -6.23 5.24 3.74
C SER A 82 -7.45 6.12 3.50
N ASP A 83 -7.31 7.16 2.67
CA ASP A 83 -8.40 8.09 2.38
C ASP A 83 -9.56 7.37 1.68
N ARG A 84 -9.28 6.31 0.94
CA ARG A 84 -10.30 5.51 0.27
C ARG A 84 -10.79 4.34 1.12
N SER A 85 -10.35 4.25 2.36
CA SER A 85 -10.70 3.18 3.29
C SER A 85 -10.27 1.79 2.81
N LEU A 86 -9.24 1.74 1.99
CA LEU A 86 -8.68 0.47 1.52
C LEU A 86 -7.74 -0.13 2.55
N ILE A 87 -7.18 0.72 3.42
CA ILE A 87 -6.36 0.31 4.56
C ILE A 87 -6.77 1.12 5.78
N TYR A 88 -6.38 0.62 6.94
CA TYR A 88 -6.47 1.34 8.21
C TYR A 88 -5.07 1.59 8.74
N LEU A 89 -4.91 2.64 9.51
CA LEU A 89 -3.63 2.97 10.12
C LEU A 89 -3.73 2.73 11.62
N ARG A 90 -3.00 1.73 12.10
CA ARG A 90 -2.92 1.44 13.52
C ARG A 90 -1.76 2.24 14.09
N GLU A 91 -2.01 3.01 15.12
CA GLU A 91 -1.00 3.81 15.79
C GLU A 91 -0.40 3.01 16.93
N GLU A 92 0.92 3.07 17.06
CA GLU A 92 1.64 2.43 18.15
C GLU A 92 2.14 3.45 19.18
#